data_ba5a4c724cb097a0baf20e0677dbf8a8
#
_entry.id   ba5a4c724cb097a0baf20e0677dbf8a8
#
_cell.length_a   1.000
_cell.length_b   1.000
_cell.length_c   1.000
_cell.angle_alpha   90.00
_cell.angle_beta   90.00
_cell.angle_gamma   90.00
#
_symmetry.space_group_name_H-M   'P 1'
#
loop_
_entity.id
_entity.type
_entity.pdbx_description
1 polymer ?
#
loop_
_entity_poly.entity_id
_entity_poly.type
_entity_poly.pdbx_seq_one_letter_code
_entity_poly.pdbx_strand_id
1 'polypeptide(L)' 'LGIDKGMLFLCDEGLKIYKITTPKTLMSNELAHYSGMEGYDLIPFNNVLMMITDDGLYQYDYSKVNEIKLLSKLNFEK' A
#
# COMPACT_ATOMS: atom_id res chain seq x y z
N LEU A 1 6.77 -2.69 3.79
CA LEU A 1 6.62 -3.90 2.96
C LEU A 1 5.57 -4.82 3.58
N GLY A 2 4.53 -5.13 2.84
CA GLY A 2 3.48 -6.01 3.31
C GLY A 2 2.97 -6.91 2.20
N ILE A 3 2.39 -8.06 2.58
CA ILE A 3 1.88 -9.06 1.65
C ILE A 3 0.48 -9.46 2.08
N ASP A 4 -0.46 -9.44 1.14
CA ASP A 4 -1.82 -9.93 1.37
C ASP A 4 -2.44 -10.37 0.05
N LYS A 5 -3.14 -11.50 0.07
CA LYS A 5 -3.89 -12.03 -1.08
C LYS A 5 -3.07 -12.13 -2.37
N GLY A 6 -1.80 -12.56 -2.23
CA GLY A 6 -0.92 -12.70 -3.38
C GLY A 6 -0.41 -11.39 -3.95
N MET A 7 -0.52 -10.30 -3.22
CA MET A 7 -0.01 -8.99 -3.62
C MET A 7 1.05 -8.52 -2.65
N LEU A 8 2.08 -7.88 -3.20
CA LEU A 8 3.14 -7.24 -2.43
C LEU A 8 2.93 -5.74 -2.46
N PHE A 9 2.91 -5.14 -1.28
CA PHE A 9 2.76 -3.70 -1.12
C PHE A 9 4.10 -3.12 -0.66
N LEU A 10 4.57 -2.10 -1.34
CA LEU A 10 5.88 -1.52 -1.10
C LEU A 10 5.80 0.00 -1.05
N CYS A 11 6.35 0.61 0.01
CA CYS A 11 6.51 2.06 0.10
C CYS A 11 7.87 2.44 -0.46
N ASP A 12 7.91 2.87 -1.71
CA ASP A 12 9.12 3.29 -2.39
C ASP A 12 8.72 4.29 -3.48
N GLU A 13 9.04 5.57 -3.25
CA GLU A 13 8.59 6.66 -4.12
C GLU A 13 7.08 6.62 -4.32
N GLY A 14 6.34 6.48 -3.21
CA GLY A 14 4.91 6.29 -3.22
C GLY A 14 4.54 4.85 -2.90
N LEU A 15 3.29 4.48 -3.13
CA LEU A 15 2.82 3.12 -2.91
C LEU A 15 2.86 2.34 -4.21
N LYS A 16 3.56 1.21 -4.21
CA LYS A 16 3.62 0.30 -5.35
C LYS A 16 3.00 -1.04 -4.96
N ILE A 17 2.19 -1.58 -5.84
CA ILE A 17 1.51 -2.86 -5.62
C ILE A 17 1.87 -3.80 -6.75
N TYR A 18 2.38 -4.97 -6.40
CA TYR A 18 2.80 -6.00 -7.34
C TYR A 18 2.02 -7.29 -7.13
N LYS A 19 1.75 -8.01 -8.21
CA LYS A 19 1.19 -9.35 -8.11
C LYS A 19 2.34 -10.34 -7.92
N ILE A 20 2.26 -11.17 -6.88
CA ILE A 20 3.28 -12.18 -6.61
C ILE A 20 2.94 -13.44 -7.40
N THR A 21 3.68 -13.71 -8.47
CA THR A 21 3.55 -14.94 -9.23
C THR A 21 4.83 -15.77 -9.12
N THR A 22 5.96 -15.17 -9.45
CA THR A 22 7.28 -15.76 -9.23
C THR A 22 8.22 -14.68 -8.75
N PRO A 23 9.21 -15.00 -7.90
CA PRO A 23 10.17 -14.00 -7.44
C PRO A 23 10.96 -13.32 -8.55
N LYS A 24 11.21 -14.04 -9.64
CA LYS A 24 12.03 -13.53 -10.73
C LYS A 24 11.33 -12.47 -11.57
N THR A 25 9.99 -12.45 -11.57
CA THR A 25 9.22 -11.55 -12.41
C THR A 25 8.43 -10.52 -11.59
N LEU A 26 8.77 -10.36 -10.32
CA LEU A 26 8.04 -9.48 -9.41
C LEU A 26 7.91 -8.06 -9.96
N MET A 27 9.01 -7.48 -10.43
CA MET A 27 9.03 -6.10 -10.90
C MET A 27 8.23 -5.89 -12.19
N SER A 28 8.01 -6.94 -12.98
CA SER A 28 7.23 -6.84 -14.20
C SER A 28 5.73 -7.04 -13.97
N ASN A 29 5.34 -7.33 -12.73
CA ASN A 29 3.94 -7.58 -12.36
C ASN A 29 3.35 -6.44 -11.54
N GLU A 30 3.78 -5.21 -11.80
CA GLU A 30 3.25 -4.05 -11.11
C GLU A 30 1.77 -3.85 -11.47
N LEU A 31 0.91 -3.88 -10.46
CA LEU A 31 -0.53 -3.68 -10.62
C LEU A 31 -0.91 -2.21 -10.53
N ALA A 32 -0.24 -1.46 -9.66
CA ALA A 32 -0.57 -0.06 -9.44
C ALA A 32 0.61 0.67 -8.80
N HIS A 33 0.69 1.98 -9.05
CA HIS A 33 1.67 2.86 -8.42
C HIS A 33 0.97 4.18 -8.10
N TYR A 34 0.96 4.54 -6.85
CA TYR A 34 0.36 5.80 -6.37
C TYR A 34 1.46 6.71 -5.84
N SER A 35 1.91 7.63 -6.69
CA SER A 35 2.90 8.62 -6.26
C SER A 35 2.24 9.58 -5.26
N GLY A 36 3.00 10.04 -4.31
CA GLY A 36 2.46 10.92 -3.26
C GLY A 36 1.89 10.20 -2.06
N MET A 37 1.67 8.88 -2.13
CA MET A 37 1.27 8.09 -0.97
C MET A 37 2.52 7.54 -0.30
N GLU A 38 3.27 8.42 0.37
CA GLU A 38 4.53 8.08 0.96
C GLU A 38 4.38 7.78 2.44
N GLY A 39 4.94 6.65 2.89
CA GLY A 39 4.89 6.24 4.26
C GLY A 39 6.13 5.49 4.69
N TYR A 40 6.28 5.29 6.00
CA TYR A 40 7.39 4.55 6.57
C TYR A 40 7.15 3.05 6.59
N ASP A 41 5.89 2.66 6.77
CA ASP A 41 5.54 1.26 6.87
C ASP A 41 4.08 1.08 6.47
N LEU A 42 3.71 -0.15 6.15
CA LEU A 42 2.34 -0.47 5.78
C LEU A 42 2.00 -1.89 6.17
N ILE A 43 0.73 -2.10 6.49
CA ILE A 43 0.21 -3.41 6.87
C ILE A 43 -1.08 -3.65 6.07
N PRO A 44 -1.04 -4.49 5.03
CA PRO A 44 -2.27 -4.86 4.32
C PRO A 44 -2.95 -6.03 5.02
N PHE A 45 -4.25 -5.91 5.20
CA PHE A 45 -5.02 -6.99 5.81
C PHE A 45 -6.48 -6.89 5.39
N ASN A 46 -6.99 -7.91 4.76
CA ASN A 46 -8.41 -8.09 4.48
C ASN A 46 -9.03 -6.86 3.78
N ASN A 47 -8.41 -6.45 2.67
CA ASN A 47 -8.82 -5.33 1.83
C ASN A 47 -8.62 -3.94 2.45
N VAL A 48 -8.00 -3.87 3.62
CA VAL A 48 -7.66 -2.60 4.25
C VAL A 48 -6.16 -2.48 4.38
N LEU A 49 -5.61 -1.40 3.84
CA LEU A 49 -4.20 -1.08 3.95
C LEU A 49 -4.01 -0.01 5.02
N MET A 50 -3.25 -0.34 6.05
CA MET A 50 -2.88 0.62 7.08
C MET A 50 -1.48 1.14 6.77
N MET A 51 -1.35 2.44 6.60
CA MET A 51 -0.09 3.08 6.27
C MET A 51 0.31 4.07 7.34
N ILE A 52 1.54 3.95 7.82
CA ILE A 52 2.11 4.85 8.83
C ILE A 52 2.98 5.87 8.11
N THR A 53 2.66 7.15 8.29
CA THR A 53 3.39 8.25 7.68
C THR A 53 3.96 9.16 8.76
N ASP A 54 4.69 10.20 8.37
CA ASP A 54 5.24 11.15 9.34
C ASP A 54 4.18 12.06 9.95
N ASP A 55 3.01 12.19 9.35
CA ASP A 55 1.94 13.06 9.88
C ASP A 55 0.74 12.29 10.40
N GLY A 56 0.70 10.98 10.29
CA GLY A 56 -0.43 10.24 10.81
C GLY A 56 -0.51 8.80 10.36
N LEU A 57 -1.65 8.22 10.69
CA LEU A 57 -2.02 6.85 10.33
C LEU A 57 -3.17 6.92 9.33
N TYR A 58 -2.99 6.28 8.19
CA TYR A 58 -3.97 6.29 7.11
C TYR A 58 -4.49 4.88 6.90
N GLN A 59 -5.77 4.76 6.61
CA GLN A 59 -6.38 3.49 6.24
C GLN A 59 -7.03 3.62 4.87
N TYR A 60 -6.69 2.70 3.98
CA TYR A 60 -7.20 2.69 2.61
C TYR A 60 -7.90 1.38 2.32
N ASP A 61 -8.95 1.46 1.48
CA ASP A 61 -9.60 0.28 0.92
C ASP A 61 -8.91 -0.06 -0.40
N TYR A 62 -8.32 -1.25 -0.47
CA TYR A 62 -7.66 -1.72 -1.70
C TYR A 62 -8.39 -2.90 -2.35
N SER A 63 -9.67 -3.06 -2.08
CA SER A 63 -10.45 -4.11 -2.74
C SER A 63 -10.39 -4.00 -4.26
N LYS A 64 -10.16 -2.78 -4.76
CA LYS A 64 -9.85 -2.51 -6.17
C LYS A 64 -8.49 -1.84 -6.22
N VAL A 65 -7.46 -2.59 -6.62
CA VAL A 65 -6.08 -2.07 -6.59
C VAL A 65 -5.87 -0.89 -7.51
N ASN A 66 -6.66 -0.76 -8.56
CA ASN A 66 -6.58 0.38 -9.48
C ASN A 66 -7.33 1.61 -8.97
N GLU A 67 -8.04 1.50 -7.88
CA GLU A 67 -8.86 2.57 -7.34
C GLU A 67 -8.91 2.48 -5.81
N ILE A 68 -7.78 2.75 -5.19
CA ILE A 68 -7.65 2.72 -3.73
C ILE A 68 -8.34 3.95 -3.14
N LYS A 69 -9.13 3.73 -2.10
CA LYS A 69 -9.91 4.79 -1.46
C LYS A 69 -9.47 4.99 -0.02
N LEU A 70 -9.33 6.24 0.37
CA LEU A 70 -9.03 6.59 1.76
C LEU A 70 -10.27 6.35 2.62
N LEU A 71 -10.13 5.51 3.64
CA LEU A 71 -11.20 5.22 4.59
C LEU A 71 -11.13 6.12 5.81
N SER A 72 -9.95 6.32 6.36
CA SER A 72 -9.78 7.17 7.52
C SER A 72 -8.36 7.69 7.60
N LYS A 73 -8.19 8.77 8.33
CA LYS A 73 -6.90 9.41 8.56
C LYS A 73 -6.87 9.91 10.00
N LEU A 74 -5.87 9.46 10.75
CA LEU A 74 -5.64 9.92 12.10
C LEU A 74 -4.32 10.69 12.12
N ASN A 75 -4.40 12.00 12.33
CA ASN A 75 -3.21 12.83 12.40
C ASN A 75 -2.54 12.70 13.76
N PHE A 76 -1.22 12.63 13.76
CA PHE A 76 -0.47 12.67 15.01
C PHE A 76 -0.46 14.11 15.52
N GLU A 77 -0.78 14.27 16.78
CA GLU A 77 -0.66 15.57 17.42
C GLU A 77 0.78 15.81 17.85
N LYS A 78 1.17 17.05 17.75
CA LYS A 78 2.51 17.46 18.18
C LYS A 78 2.42 18.37 19.39
#